data_4d2a002f3eeb26a7d94c3c4135464f21
#
_entry.id   4d2a002f3eeb26a7d94c3c4135464f21
#
_cell.length_a   1.000
_cell.length_b   1.000
_cell.length_c   1.000
_cell.angle_alpha   90.00
_cell.angle_beta   90.00
_cell.angle_gamma   90.00
#
_symmetry.space_group_name_H-M   'P 1'
#
loop_
_entity.id
_entity.type
_entity.pdbx_description
1 polymer ?
#
loop_
_entity_poly.entity_id
_entity_poly.type
_entity_poly.pdbx_seq_one_letter_code
_entity_poly.pdbx_strand_id
1 'polypeptide(L)'
;PKGYLDTVKARDKLIVGVFSDKPPFGFVDERGEYVGFDTDIAKRLAKDLLGDEKKVEFVVVEPASRIPFLQSDKVDLILANMTVTPERAQAVDFTHPNLRVAVQAIVRDVMLTKLCRRRSTSGRR
;
A
#
# COMPACT_ATOMS: atom_id res chain seq x y z
N PRO A 1 -0.67 -11.06 -28.23
CA PRO A 1 -1.00 -11.52 -26.88
C PRO A 1 -1.78 -10.46 -26.12
N LYS A 2 -2.81 -10.87 -25.44
CA LYS A 2 -3.61 -9.99 -24.61
C LYS A 2 -2.78 -9.57 -23.38
N GLY A 3 -2.76 -8.30 -23.08
CA GLY A 3 -2.13 -7.78 -21.86
C GLY A 3 -2.93 -8.15 -20.61
N TYR A 4 -2.30 -8.02 -19.45
CA TYR A 4 -2.95 -8.30 -18.16
C TYR A 4 -4.21 -7.44 -17.93
N LEU A 5 -4.20 -6.21 -18.41
CA LEU A 5 -5.36 -5.31 -18.36
C LEU A 5 -6.58 -5.90 -19.10
N ASP A 6 -6.35 -6.57 -20.22
CA ASP A 6 -7.44 -7.25 -20.97
C ASP A 6 -8.06 -8.37 -20.14
N THR A 7 -7.25 -9.09 -19.36
CA THR A 7 -7.74 -10.11 -18.43
C THR A 7 -8.62 -9.50 -17.33
N VAL A 8 -8.21 -8.38 -16.77
CA VAL A 8 -8.99 -7.64 -15.75
C VAL A 8 -10.31 -7.15 -16.34
N LYS A 9 -10.29 -6.59 -17.54
CA LYS A 9 -11.50 -6.13 -18.25
C LYS A 9 -12.44 -7.28 -18.61
N ALA A 10 -11.90 -8.41 -19.04
CA ALA A 10 -12.70 -9.59 -19.36
C ALA A 10 -13.38 -10.18 -18.13
N ARG A 11 -12.72 -10.16 -16.97
CA ARG A 11 -13.29 -10.56 -15.70
C ARG A 11 -14.28 -9.53 -15.16
N ASP A 12 -14.21 -8.29 -15.62
CA ASP A 12 -15.03 -7.15 -15.20
C ASP A 12 -14.92 -6.85 -13.69
N LYS A 13 -13.74 -7.06 -13.13
CA LYS A 13 -13.47 -6.89 -11.71
C LYS A 13 -11.99 -6.65 -11.46
N LEU A 14 -11.69 -5.67 -10.61
CA LEU A 14 -10.35 -5.38 -10.17
C LEU A 14 -10.15 -5.95 -8.75
N ILE A 15 -9.14 -6.78 -8.57
CA ILE A 15 -8.81 -7.36 -7.27
C ILE A 15 -7.62 -6.61 -6.67
N VAL A 16 -7.83 -5.98 -5.53
CA VAL A 16 -6.83 -5.11 -4.88
C VAL A 16 -6.49 -5.63 -3.49
N GLY A 17 -5.21 -5.81 -3.24
CA GLY A 17 -4.69 -6.13 -1.92
C GLY A 17 -4.57 -4.87 -1.06
N VAL A 18 -5.23 -4.86 0.08
CA VAL A 18 -5.27 -3.74 1.03
C VAL A 18 -5.02 -4.21 2.46
N PHE A 19 -4.63 -3.30 3.33
CA PHE A 19 -4.66 -3.55 4.76
C PHE A 19 -6.08 -3.37 5.31
N SER A 20 -6.37 -4.08 6.40
CA SER A 20 -7.65 -4.00 7.10
C SER A 20 -7.58 -3.31 8.46
N ASP A 21 -6.38 -2.98 8.93
CA ASP A 21 -6.10 -2.49 10.27
C ASP A 21 -5.17 -1.27 10.33
N LYS A 22 -5.04 -0.54 9.24
CA LYS A 22 -4.12 0.60 9.11
C LYS A 22 -4.85 1.91 8.79
N PRO A 23 -5.65 2.46 9.71
CA PRO A 23 -6.24 3.78 9.50
C PRO A 23 -5.14 4.86 9.45
N PRO A 24 -5.30 5.91 8.65
CA PRO A 24 -6.42 6.21 7.75
C PRO A 24 -6.25 5.63 6.34
N PHE A 25 -5.30 4.75 6.10
CA PHE A 25 -4.96 4.25 4.75
C PHE A 25 -5.88 3.14 4.28
N GLY A 26 -5.93 2.04 5.01
CA GLY A 26 -6.81 0.92 4.72
C GLY A 26 -7.27 0.25 6.00
N PHE A 27 -8.55 0.26 6.26
CA PHE A 27 -9.14 -0.35 7.44
C PHE A 27 -10.59 -0.74 7.18
N VAL A 28 -11.15 -1.51 8.10
CA VAL A 28 -12.54 -1.92 8.05
C VAL A 28 -13.34 -1.10 9.06
N ASP A 29 -14.44 -0.51 8.61
CA ASP A 29 -15.31 0.30 9.47
C ASP A 29 -16.25 -0.56 10.33
N GLU A 30 -17.08 0.08 11.13
CA GLU A 30 -18.05 -0.59 12.02
C GLU A 30 -19.10 -1.41 11.25
N ARG A 31 -19.28 -1.13 9.96
CA ARG A 31 -20.20 -1.85 9.07
C ARG A 31 -19.55 -3.04 8.37
N GLY A 32 -18.24 -3.25 8.58
CA GLY A 32 -17.48 -4.29 7.89
C GLY A 32 -17.05 -3.92 6.49
N GLU A 33 -17.12 -2.63 6.11
CA GLU A 33 -16.69 -2.16 4.80
C GLU A 33 -15.25 -1.67 4.82
N TYR A 34 -14.55 -1.91 3.71
CA TYR A 34 -13.20 -1.39 3.52
C TYR A 34 -13.25 0.10 3.20
N VAL A 35 -12.59 0.88 4.02
CA VAL A 35 -12.54 2.34 3.92
C VAL A 35 -11.11 2.85 4.09
N GLY A 36 -10.86 4.08 3.66
CA GLY A 36 -9.59 4.76 3.82
C GLY A 36 -9.01 5.27 2.51
N PHE A 37 -7.84 5.86 2.59
CA PHE A 37 -7.16 6.48 1.46
C PHE A 37 -6.86 5.46 0.34
N ASP A 38 -6.29 4.31 0.69
CA ASP A 38 -5.93 3.28 -0.29
C ASP A 38 -7.16 2.66 -0.96
N THR A 39 -8.22 2.44 -0.19
CA THR A 39 -9.47 1.90 -0.73
C THR A 39 -10.19 2.89 -1.64
N ASP A 40 -10.14 4.18 -1.34
CA ASP A 40 -10.70 5.23 -2.18
C ASP A 40 -9.97 5.32 -3.53
N ILE A 41 -8.65 5.22 -3.53
CA ILE A 41 -7.85 5.14 -4.76
C ILE A 41 -8.24 3.92 -5.58
N ALA A 42 -8.39 2.76 -4.94
CA ALA A 42 -8.78 1.52 -5.62
C ALA A 42 -10.16 1.62 -6.26
N LYS A 43 -11.13 2.20 -5.55
CA LYS A 43 -12.48 2.45 -6.09
C LYS A 43 -12.45 3.39 -7.28
N ARG A 44 -11.67 4.46 -7.21
CA ARG A 44 -11.51 5.39 -8.33
C ARG A 44 -10.85 4.72 -9.53
N LEU A 45 -9.85 3.88 -9.30
CA LEU A 45 -9.18 3.13 -10.35
C LEU A 45 -10.14 2.16 -11.03
N ALA A 46 -10.96 1.44 -10.27
CA ALA A 46 -11.98 0.55 -10.81
C ALA A 46 -13.01 1.33 -11.66
N LYS A 47 -13.41 2.50 -11.22
CA LYS A 47 -14.30 3.37 -11.99
C LYS A 47 -13.68 3.81 -13.31
N ASP A 48 -12.41 4.19 -13.31
CA ASP A 48 -11.72 4.65 -14.52
C ASP A 48 -11.44 3.51 -15.49
N LEU A 49 -11.13 2.30 -15.01
CA LEU A 49 -10.82 1.14 -15.84
C LEU A 49 -12.06 0.36 -16.29
N LEU A 50 -13.04 0.21 -15.43
CA LEU A 50 -14.19 -0.67 -15.62
C LEU A 50 -15.54 0.07 -15.65
N GLY A 51 -15.51 1.38 -15.42
CA GLY A 51 -16.70 2.23 -15.48
C GLY A 51 -17.57 2.25 -14.23
N ASP A 52 -17.24 1.45 -13.20
CA ASP A 52 -18.00 1.39 -11.94
C ASP A 52 -17.05 1.16 -10.75
N GLU A 53 -17.17 2.00 -9.74
CA GLU A 53 -16.38 1.87 -8.51
C GLU A 53 -16.70 0.61 -7.68
N LYS A 54 -17.85 -0.01 -7.92
CA LYS A 54 -18.26 -1.26 -7.27
C LYS A 54 -17.59 -2.49 -7.85
N LYS A 55 -16.95 -2.37 -9.01
CA LYS A 55 -16.23 -3.46 -9.68
C LYS A 55 -14.83 -3.65 -9.11
N VAL A 56 -14.69 -3.55 -7.82
CA VAL A 56 -13.46 -3.78 -7.08
C VAL A 56 -13.71 -4.82 -5.98
N GLU A 57 -12.77 -5.75 -5.86
CA GLU A 57 -12.73 -6.72 -4.77
C GLU A 57 -11.50 -6.45 -3.92
N PHE A 58 -11.70 -6.32 -2.62
CA PHE A 58 -10.61 -6.13 -1.68
C PHE A 58 -10.19 -7.46 -1.06
N VAL A 59 -8.89 -7.71 -1.07
CA VAL A 59 -8.27 -8.86 -0.42
C VAL A 59 -7.34 -8.34 0.67
N VAL A 60 -7.51 -8.83 1.89
CA VAL A 60 -6.63 -8.46 2.99
C VAL A 60 -5.25 -9.06 2.76
N VAL A 61 -4.25 -8.22 2.85
CA VAL A 61 -2.84 -8.64 2.75
C VAL A 61 -2.09 -8.25 4.01
N GLU A 62 -1.14 -9.08 4.38
CA GLU A 62 -0.16 -8.80 5.42
C GLU A 62 1.18 -8.41 4.78
N PRO A 63 2.09 -7.75 5.52
CA PRO A 63 3.37 -7.34 4.97
C PRO A 63 4.15 -8.45 4.28
N ALA A 64 4.09 -9.68 4.79
CA ALA A 64 4.79 -10.82 4.21
C ALA A 64 4.11 -11.42 2.98
N SER A 65 2.78 -11.26 2.85
CA SER A 65 2.01 -11.87 1.76
C SER A 65 1.83 -10.96 0.54
N ARG A 66 2.20 -9.71 0.62
CA ARG A 66 1.98 -8.74 -0.47
C ARG A 66 2.57 -9.17 -1.80
N ILE A 67 3.87 -9.41 -1.84
CA ILE A 67 4.56 -9.82 -3.07
C ILE A 67 4.11 -11.22 -3.54
N PRO A 68 4.04 -12.25 -2.67
CA PRO A 68 3.54 -13.56 -3.08
C PRO A 68 2.13 -13.53 -3.69
N PHE A 69 1.22 -12.72 -3.15
CA PHE A 69 -0.14 -12.61 -3.67
C PHE A 69 -0.17 -11.97 -5.06
N LEU A 70 0.70 -10.99 -5.29
CA LEU A 70 0.83 -10.36 -6.61
C LEU A 70 1.44 -11.33 -7.64
N GLN A 71 2.47 -12.06 -7.25
CA GLN A 71 3.14 -13.02 -8.13
C GLN A 71 2.28 -14.25 -8.48
N SER A 72 1.36 -14.62 -7.59
CA SER A 72 0.44 -15.76 -7.81
C SER A 72 -0.89 -15.37 -8.45
N ASP A 73 -1.03 -14.12 -8.89
CA ASP A 73 -2.25 -13.56 -9.48
C ASP A 73 -3.49 -13.61 -8.57
N LYS A 74 -3.30 -13.72 -7.27
CA LYS A 74 -4.39 -13.60 -6.29
C LYS A 74 -4.96 -12.19 -6.22
N VAL A 75 -4.11 -11.21 -6.49
CA VAL A 75 -4.48 -9.80 -6.58
C VAL A 75 -3.90 -9.20 -7.86
N ASP A 76 -4.57 -8.21 -8.41
CA ASP A 76 -4.10 -7.48 -9.59
C ASP A 76 -3.20 -6.31 -9.21
N LEU A 77 -3.43 -5.73 -8.05
CA LEU A 77 -2.79 -4.51 -7.58
C LEU A 77 -2.69 -4.55 -6.06
N ILE A 78 -1.65 -3.94 -5.51
CA ILE A 78 -1.50 -3.77 -4.07
C ILE A 78 -1.47 -2.29 -3.72
N LEU A 79 -2.37 -1.88 -2.84
CA LEU A 79 -2.44 -0.57 -2.21
C LEU A 79 -2.40 -0.78 -0.68
N ALA A 80 -1.22 -1.01 -0.15
CA ALA A 80 -1.02 -1.39 1.25
C ALA A 80 0.30 -0.84 1.78
N ASN A 81 0.48 0.48 1.70
CA ASN A 81 1.67 1.19 2.19
C ASN A 81 2.99 0.55 1.72
N MET A 82 3.05 0.21 0.44
CA MET A 82 4.19 -0.49 -0.14
C MET A 82 5.30 0.49 -0.52
N THR A 83 6.36 0.53 0.27
CA THR A 83 7.54 1.35 -0.02
C THR A 83 8.33 0.76 -1.18
N VAL A 84 8.75 1.62 -2.11
CA VAL A 84 9.63 1.23 -3.21
C VAL A 84 11.04 0.97 -2.67
N THR A 85 11.53 -0.25 -2.84
CA THR A 85 12.92 -0.61 -2.53
C THR A 85 13.54 -1.32 -3.73
N PRO A 86 14.89 -1.28 -3.90
CA PRO A 86 15.55 -1.99 -5.00
C PRO A 86 15.24 -3.50 -5.04
N GLU A 87 15.18 -4.13 -3.88
CA GLU A 87 14.85 -5.56 -3.75
C GLU A 87 13.44 -5.86 -4.25
N ARG A 88 12.46 -5.06 -3.82
CA ARG A 88 11.06 -5.22 -4.24
C ARG A 88 10.87 -4.92 -5.71
N ALA A 89 11.59 -3.93 -6.24
CA ALA A 89 11.52 -3.55 -7.65
C ALA A 89 12.04 -4.66 -8.59
N GLN A 90 12.84 -5.59 -8.09
CA GLN A 90 13.26 -6.79 -8.85
C GLN A 90 12.15 -7.84 -8.97
N ALA A 91 11.21 -7.84 -8.03
CA ALA A 91 10.15 -8.85 -7.96
C ALA A 91 8.82 -8.37 -8.52
N VAL A 92 8.54 -7.07 -8.45
CA VAL A 92 7.27 -6.46 -8.87
C VAL A 92 7.51 -5.09 -9.47
N ASP A 93 6.56 -4.65 -10.29
CA ASP A 93 6.57 -3.30 -10.85
C ASP A 93 5.83 -2.33 -9.93
N PHE A 94 6.31 -1.09 -9.89
CA PHE A 94 5.71 -0.01 -9.13
C PHE A 94 5.13 1.06 -10.04
N THR A 95 4.01 1.64 -9.64
CA THR A 95 3.50 2.88 -10.22
C THR A 95 4.31 4.07 -9.74
N HIS A 96 4.01 5.28 -10.24
CA HIS A 96 4.50 6.49 -9.59
C HIS A 96 4.00 6.55 -8.15
N PRO A 97 4.80 7.08 -7.21
CA PRO A 97 4.37 7.20 -5.82
C PRO A 97 3.10 8.04 -5.68
N ASN A 98 2.14 7.53 -4.94
CA ASN A 98 0.89 8.23 -4.65
C ASN A 98 0.90 8.99 -3.32
N LEU A 99 1.87 8.68 -2.47
CA LEU A 99 2.02 9.30 -1.15
C LEU A 99 3.49 9.29 -0.74
N ARG A 100 3.95 10.41 -0.18
CA ARG A 100 5.28 10.52 0.41
C ARG A 100 5.16 10.50 1.92
N VAL A 101 5.86 9.59 2.57
CA VAL A 101 5.88 9.44 4.02
C VAL A 101 7.31 9.40 4.53
N ALA A 102 7.46 9.74 5.81
CA ALA A 102 8.72 9.59 6.52
C ALA A 102 8.53 8.64 7.70
N VAL A 103 9.51 7.80 7.95
CA VAL A 103 9.54 6.97 9.15
C VAL A 103 10.13 7.80 10.29
N GLN A 104 9.38 7.91 11.36
CA GLN A 104 9.78 8.64 12.56
C GLN A 104 9.80 7.71 13.76
N ALA A 105 10.74 7.96 14.68
CA ALA A 105 10.81 7.24 15.93
C ALA A 105 10.06 8.01 17.02
N ILE A 106 9.17 7.34 17.72
CA ILE A 106 8.50 7.87 18.91
C ILE A 106 9.31 7.40 20.12
N VAL A 107 9.81 8.33 20.90
CA VAL A 107 10.62 8.04 22.09
C VAL A 107 10.13 8.88 23.28
N ARG A 108 10.48 8.44 24.49
CA ARG A 108 10.26 9.28 25.68
C ARG A 108 11.13 10.52 25.61
N ASP A 109 10.67 11.64 26.14
CA ASP A 109 11.40 12.92 26.16
C ASP A 109 12.84 12.78 26.65
N VAL A 110 13.05 11.96 27.68
CA VAL A 110 14.39 11.69 28.24
C VAL A 110 15.32 11.05 27.22
N MET A 111 14.78 10.17 26.36
CA MET A 111 15.54 9.53 25.28
C MET A 111 15.88 10.50 24.15
N LEU A 112 14.96 11.40 23.82
CA LEU A 112 15.17 12.42 22.80
C LEU A 112 16.35 13.33 23.16
N THR A 113 16.44 13.76 24.40
CA THR A 113 17.56 14.58 24.91
C THR A 113 18.89 13.85 24.78
N LYS A 114 18.95 12.54 25.08
CA LYS A 114 20.16 11.73 24.93
C LYS A 114 20.58 11.54 23.46
N LEU A 115 19.62 11.36 22.56
CA LEU A 115 19.87 11.25 21.13
C LEU A 115 20.38 12.55 20.51
N CYS A 116 19.81 13.69 20.91
CA CYS A 116 20.27 15.02 20.49
C CYS A 116 21.70 15.32 20.96
N ARG A 117 22.04 14.93 22.19
CA ARG A 117 23.42 15.08 22.72
C ARG A 117 24.42 14.28 21.89
N ARG A 118 24.12 13.05 21.50
CA ARG A 118 25.02 12.23 20.67
C ARG A 118 25.26 12.86 19.30
N ARG A 119 24.26 13.50 18.71
CA ARG A 119 24.40 14.16 17.42
C ARG A 119 25.31 15.38 17.48
N SER A 120 25.28 16.13 18.58
CA SER A 120 26.11 17.31 18.78
C SER A 120 27.59 16.96 19.03
N THR A 121 27.89 15.79 19.59
CA THR A 121 29.26 15.34 19.82
C THR A 121 29.93 14.67 18.61
N SER A 122 29.15 14.16 17.64
CA SER A 122 29.68 13.58 16.40
C SER A 122 30.00 14.62 15.33
N GLY A 123 29.59 15.86 15.49
CA GLY A 123 29.81 16.96 14.53
C GLY A 123 31.08 17.80 14.79
N ARG A 124 31.91 17.41 15.75
CA ARG A 124 33.16 18.13 16.10
C ARG A 124 34.38 17.26 15.78
N ARG A 125 34.60 16.95 14.53
CA ARG A 125 35.89 16.49 14.02
C ARG A 125 36.25 17.27 12.78
#